data_211bed90a2bd1a806c18ea2c0bb47d32
#
_entry.id   211bed90a2bd1a806c18ea2c0bb47d32
#
_cell.length_a   1.000
_cell.length_b   1.000
_cell.length_c   1.000
_cell.angle_alpha   90.00
_cell.angle_beta   90.00
_cell.angle_gamma   90.00
#
_symmetry.space_group_name_H-M   'P 1'
#
loop_
_entity.id
_entity.type
_entity.pdbx_description
1 polymer ?
#
loop_
_entity_poly.entity_id
_entity_poly.type
_entity_poly.pdbx_seq_one_letter_code
_entity_poly.pdbx_strand_id
1 'polypeptide(L)'
;WQSDVAKQLAPGENVLSSVEVDLDAKLHFSKGLVLVTNRRLLARAPGETVWRDWPHRAGTMLRHHDHAGVGHLELVDEGGLLAAWRFTLGQNLHAIRVADGFRDQVHSVATGVPVQPPDQHTCPSCKAPLEPDQEDCPICEKVLHTPPSTWTLFRLWRFAQPYKGQLLLGFLLMLGST
;
A
#
# COMPACT_ATOMS: atom_id res chain seq x y z
N TRP A 1 -13.44 12.06 7.75
CA TRP A 1 -12.53 11.42 8.73
C TRP A 1 -11.71 12.44 9.52
N GLN A 2 -11.38 13.62 8.95
CA GLN A 2 -10.56 14.64 9.63
C GLN A 2 -11.16 15.10 10.97
N SER A 3 -12.46 15.28 11.06
CA SER A 3 -13.17 15.67 12.30
C SER A 3 -13.13 14.58 13.38
N ASP A 4 -13.14 13.31 12.98
CA ASP A 4 -13.07 12.17 13.90
C ASP A 4 -11.65 11.96 14.42
N VAL A 5 -10.66 12.14 13.55
CA VAL A 5 -9.23 12.06 13.90
C VAL A 5 -8.88 13.19 14.88
N ALA A 6 -9.33 14.41 14.63
CA ALA A 6 -9.05 15.56 15.51
C ALA A 6 -9.46 15.33 16.98
N LYS A 7 -10.50 14.52 17.21
CA LYS A 7 -10.94 14.16 18.57
C LYS A 7 -10.04 13.15 19.27
N GLN A 8 -9.23 12.41 18.49
CA GLN A 8 -8.33 11.38 19.00
C GLN A 8 -6.91 11.92 19.27
N LEU A 9 -6.57 13.06 18.67
CA LEU A 9 -5.24 13.64 18.82
C LEU A 9 -5.08 14.37 20.15
N ALA A 10 -3.95 14.14 20.80
CA ALA A 10 -3.56 14.87 21.99
C ALA A 10 -3.09 16.31 21.62
N PRO A 11 -3.09 17.26 22.58
CA PRO A 11 -2.53 18.58 22.32
C PRO A 11 -1.09 18.53 21.83
N GLY A 12 -0.82 19.18 20.69
CA GLY A 12 0.49 19.15 20.02
C GLY A 12 0.84 17.85 19.28
N GLU A 13 -0.13 16.95 19.12
CA GLU A 13 0.02 15.76 18.29
C GLU A 13 -0.39 16.08 16.84
N ASN A 14 0.52 15.80 15.89
CA ASN A 14 0.32 16.08 14.48
C ASN A 14 0.34 14.79 13.67
N VAL A 15 -0.56 14.66 12.69
CA VAL A 15 -0.57 13.57 11.74
C VAL A 15 0.53 13.80 10.69
N LEU A 16 1.41 12.83 10.50
CA LEU A 16 2.51 12.85 9.55
C LEU A 16 2.16 12.15 8.25
N SER A 17 1.48 11.01 8.35
CA SER A 17 1.04 10.23 7.19
C SER A 17 -0.21 9.43 7.53
N SER A 18 -0.96 9.06 6.50
CA SER A 18 -2.20 8.29 6.65
C SER A 18 -2.44 7.36 5.47
N VAL A 19 -3.14 6.26 5.70
CA VAL A 19 -3.64 5.37 4.66
C VAL A 19 -5.04 4.89 5.00
N GLU A 20 -5.94 4.92 4.02
CA GLU A 20 -7.23 4.27 4.13
C GLU A 20 -7.06 2.77 3.93
N VAL A 21 -7.53 1.97 4.88
CA VAL A 21 -7.57 0.52 4.80
C VAL A 21 -9.01 0.13 4.49
N ASP A 22 -9.21 -0.36 3.27
CA ASP A 22 -10.53 -0.48 2.64
C ASP A 22 -11.03 -1.94 2.55
N LEU A 23 -10.28 -2.89 3.14
CA LEU A 23 -10.64 -4.31 3.17
C LEU A 23 -10.68 -4.84 4.60
N ASP A 24 -11.80 -5.48 4.97
CA ASP A 24 -11.93 -6.20 6.24
C ASP A 24 -11.18 -7.55 6.23
N ALA A 25 -11.24 -8.29 7.34
CA ALA A 25 -10.60 -9.60 7.46
C ALA A 25 -11.14 -10.65 6.48
N LYS A 26 -12.33 -10.44 5.93
CA LYS A 26 -13.00 -11.31 4.93
C LYS A 26 -12.85 -10.79 3.51
N LEU A 27 -12.03 -9.75 3.30
CA LEU A 27 -11.83 -9.05 2.03
C LEU A 27 -13.09 -8.35 1.49
N HIS A 28 -14.04 -7.99 2.36
CA HIS A 28 -15.14 -7.13 1.97
C HIS A 28 -14.72 -5.66 2.08
N PHE A 29 -15.22 -4.84 1.18
CA PHE A 29 -15.00 -3.40 1.23
C PHE A 29 -15.59 -2.80 2.52
N SER A 30 -14.74 -2.15 3.30
CA SER A 30 -15.12 -1.47 4.53
C SER A 30 -14.11 -0.38 4.84
N LYS A 31 -14.52 0.72 5.46
CA LYS A 31 -13.66 1.86 5.73
C LYS A 31 -12.93 1.73 7.05
N GLY A 32 -11.62 1.75 7.00
CA GLY A 32 -10.72 1.88 8.12
C GLY A 32 -9.66 2.94 7.85
N LEU A 33 -8.84 3.26 8.82
CA LEU A 33 -7.80 4.28 8.71
C LEU A 33 -6.62 3.93 9.60
N VAL A 34 -5.41 4.08 9.06
CA VAL A 34 -4.16 3.98 9.82
C VAL A 34 -3.42 5.31 9.69
N LEU A 35 -2.95 5.85 10.80
CA LEU A 35 -2.30 7.14 10.90
C LEU A 35 -0.99 7.00 11.67
N VAL A 36 0.05 7.63 11.17
CA VAL A 36 1.30 7.88 11.92
C VAL A 36 1.28 9.32 12.40
N THR A 37 1.46 9.50 13.69
CA THR A 37 1.64 10.82 14.29
C THR A 37 3.07 10.99 14.78
N ASN A 38 3.41 12.17 15.28
CA ASN A 38 4.69 12.41 15.93
C ASN A 38 4.86 11.70 17.29
N ARG A 39 3.85 10.95 17.77
CA ARG A 39 3.87 10.27 19.09
C ARG A 39 3.55 8.78 19.02
N ARG A 40 2.66 8.37 18.13
CA ARG A 40 2.12 7.01 18.07
C ARG A 40 1.55 6.67 16.70
N LEU A 41 1.34 5.38 16.48
CA LEU A 41 0.49 4.86 15.42
C LEU A 41 -0.94 4.82 15.96
N LEU A 42 -1.90 5.35 15.22
CA LEU A 42 -3.33 5.28 15.49
C LEU A 42 -4.00 4.50 14.39
N ALA A 43 -4.87 3.57 14.72
CA ALA A 43 -5.64 2.85 13.71
C ALA A 43 -7.08 2.60 14.15
N ARG A 44 -7.98 2.65 13.17
CA ARG A 44 -9.34 2.16 13.25
C ARG A 44 -9.51 1.10 12.16
N ALA A 45 -9.76 -0.13 12.58
CA ALA A 45 -9.93 -1.23 11.65
C ALA A 45 -11.20 -1.06 10.79
N PRO A 46 -11.22 -1.63 9.57
CA PRO A 46 -12.39 -1.58 8.70
C PRO A 46 -13.65 -2.11 9.39
N GLY A 47 -14.71 -1.30 9.38
CA GLY A 47 -15.98 -1.63 10.03
C GLY A 47 -16.02 -1.44 11.55
N GLU A 48 -14.92 -1.10 12.20
CA GLU A 48 -14.87 -0.78 13.62
C GLU A 48 -15.06 0.73 13.86
N THR A 49 -15.56 1.05 15.07
CA THR A 49 -15.66 2.43 15.55
C THR A 49 -14.59 2.77 16.58
N VAL A 50 -13.92 1.74 17.10
CA VAL A 50 -12.93 1.86 18.17
C VAL A 50 -11.55 2.16 17.55
N TRP A 51 -10.91 3.18 18.08
CA TRP A 51 -9.53 3.49 17.79
C TRP A 51 -8.60 2.72 18.71
N ARG A 52 -7.51 2.20 18.14
CA ARG A 52 -6.41 1.58 18.87
C ARG A 52 -5.15 2.39 18.60
N ASP A 53 -4.25 2.43 19.58
CA ASP A 53 -3.00 3.16 19.45
C ASP A 53 -1.81 2.35 19.97
N TRP A 54 -0.67 2.63 19.37
CA TRP A 54 0.61 2.03 19.71
C TRP A 54 1.68 3.14 19.73
N PRO A 55 2.27 3.44 20.90
CA PRO A 55 3.35 4.40 20.98
C PRO A 55 4.56 3.92 20.18
N HIS A 56 5.31 4.85 19.59
CA HIS A 56 6.56 4.51 18.91
C HIS A 56 7.57 3.95 19.91
N ARG A 57 8.02 2.73 19.69
CA ARG A 57 8.99 2.04 20.55
C ARG A 57 10.08 1.41 19.69
N ALA A 58 11.31 1.42 20.18
CA ALA A 58 12.39 0.63 19.59
C ALA A 58 11.98 -0.86 19.56
N GLY A 59 12.32 -1.54 18.48
CA GLY A 59 11.93 -2.94 18.24
C GLY A 59 10.54 -3.13 17.59
N THR A 60 9.74 -2.07 17.43
CA THR A 60 8.50 -2.16 16.64
C THR A 60 8.76 -1.85 15.17
N MET A 61 8.06 -2.55 14.28
CA MET A 61 8.18 -2.39 12.84
C MET A 61 6.80 -2.44 12.18
N LEU A 62 6.57 -1.54 11.24
CA LEU A 62 5.40 -1.58 10.38
C LEU A 62 5.81 -2.15 9.01
N ARG A 63 5.44 -3.40 8.75
CA ARG A 63 5.75 -4.11 7.51
C ARG A 63 4.69 -3.85 6.48
N HIS A 64 5.13 -3.54 5.27
CA HIS A 64 4.28 -3.41 4.10
C HIS A 64 4.65 -4.50 3.08
N HIS A 65 3.67 -5.23 2.60
CA HIS A 65 3.82 -6.18 1.50
C HIS A 65 2.49 -6.35 0.76
N ASP A 66 2.55 -6.86 -0.46
CA ASP A 66 1.37 -7.24 -1.22
C ASP A 66 1.37 -8.74 -1.51
N HIS A 67 0.19 -9.33 -1.53
CA HIS A 67 0.00 -10.72 -1.91
C HIS A 67 -1.29 -10.87 -2.71
N ALA A 68 -1.17 -11.46 -3.91
CA ALA A 68 -2.30 -11.75 -4.80
C ALA A 68 -3.24 -10.54 -5.07
N GLY A 69 -2.68 -9.33 -5.17
CA GLY A 69 -3.44 -8.11 -5.45
C GLY A 69 -4.05 -7.45 -4.21
N VAL A 70 -3.73 -7.94 -3.02
CA VAL A 70 -4.13 -7.36 -1.73
C VAL A 70 -2.90 -6.83 -1.02
N GLY A 71 -2.92 -5.55 -0.67
CA GLY A 71 -1.89 -4.94 0.15
C GLY A 71 -2.10 -5.28 1.63
N HIS A 72 -1.01 -5.52 2.34
CA HIS A 72 -0.98 -5.83 3.75
C HIS A 72 -0.08 -4.83 4.48
N LEU A 73 -0.56 -4.36 5.61
CA LEU A 73 0.19 -3.54 6.55
C LEU A 73 0.15 -4.25 7.91
N GLU A 74 1.32 -4.61 8.45
CA GLU A 74 1.44 -5.40 9.67
C GLU A 74 2.33 -4.68 10.68
N LEU A 75 1.78 -4.42 11.85
CA LEU A 75 2.55 -3.94 12.99
C LEU A 75 3.07 -5.12 13.78
N VAL A 76 4.39 -5.22 13.92
CA VAL A 76 5.06 -6.31 14.62
C VAL A 76 6.04 -5.76 15.65
N ASP A 77 6.28 -6.53 16.69
CA ASP A 77 7.37 -6.33 17.66
C ASP A 77 8.14 -7.62 17.88
N GLU A 78 9.00 -7.67 18.90
CA GLU A 78 9.76 -8.86 19.28
C GLU A 78 8.85 -10.03 19.72
N GLY A 79 7.66 -9.75 20.25
CA GLY A 79 6.64 -10.74 20.64
C GLY A 79 5.79 -11.26 19.49
N GLY A 80 5.84 -10.64 18.32
CA GLY A 80 5.12 -11.07 17.13
C GLY A 80 4.18 -10.01 16.55
N LEU A 81 3.08 -10.47 15.95
CA LEU A 81 2.10 -9.63 15.27
C LEU A 81 1.19 -8.90 16.28
N LEU A 82 1.23 -7.57 16.30
CA LEU A 82 0.36 -6.73 17.15
C LEU A 82 -0.94 -6.36 16.46
N ALA A 83 -0.87 -6.03 15.17
CA ALA A 83 -2.03 -5.66 14.35
C ALA A 83 -1.75 -5.88 12.86
N ALA A 84 -2.82 -6.13 12.09
CA ALA A 84 -2.74 -6.26 10.64
C ALA A 84 -3.95 -5.60 9.98
N TRP A 85 -3.69 -4.96 8.84
CA TRP A 85 -4.69 -4.32 8.01
C TRP A 85 -4.51 -4.71 6.55
N ARG A 86 -5.61 -4.72 5.81
CA ARG A 86 -5.63 -5.03 4.39
C ARG A 86 -6.20 -3.89 3.60
N PHE A 87 -5.71 -3.72 2.38
CA PHE A 87 -6.15 -2.64 1.52
C PHE A 87 -5.98 -3.04 0.04
N THR A 88 -6.73 -2.36 -0.81
CA THR A 88 -6.57 -2.50 -2.26
C THR A 88 -5.29 -1.82 -2.74
N LEU A 89 -4.71 -2.30 -3.82
CA LEU A 89 -3.45 -1.76 -4.36
C LEU A 89 -3.52 -0.27 -4.74
N GLY A 90 -4.73 0.30 -4.89
CA GLY A 90 -4.91 1.75 -5.05
C GLY A 90 -4.37 2.56 -3.87
N GLN A 91 -4.28 1.96 -2.68
CA GLN A 91 -3.74 2.61 -1.47
C GLN A 91 -2.24 2.32 -1.24
N ASN A 92 -1.60 1.60 -2.18
CA ASN A 92 -0.23 1.10 -1.99
C ASN A 92 0.79 2.20 -1.70
N LEU A 93 0.71 3.32 -2.42
CA LEU A 93 1.63 4.46 -2.23
C LEU A 93 1.46 5.09 -0.84
N HIS A 94 0.22 5.26 -0.39
CA HIS A 94 -0.08 5.78 0.95
C HIS A 94 0.40 4.80 2.04
N ALA A 95 0.26 3.50 1.83
CA ALA A 95 0.76 2.48 2.76
C ALA A 95 2.28 2.50 2.89
N ILE A 96 3.02 2.68 1.79
CA ILE A 96 4.47 2.84 1.80
C ILE A 96 4.86 4.09 2.60
N ARG A 97 4.19 5.23 2.36
CA ARG A 97 4.45 6.48 3.10
C ARG A 97 4.22 6.31 4.61
N VAL A 98 3.17 5.59 4.97
CA VAL A 98 2.86 5.30 6.39
C VAL A 98 3.92 4.39 7.01
N ALA A 99 4.36 3.34 6.30
CA ALA A 99 5.40 2.43 6.78
C ALA A 99 6.75 3.14 6.94
N ASP A 100 7.14 3.99 5.98
CA ASP A 100 8.37 4.78 6.04
C ASP A 100 8.31 5.82 7.17
N GLY A 101 7.21 6.58 7.27
CA GLY A 101 7.03 7.55 8.35
C GLY A 101 7.05 6.91 9.74
N PHE A 102 6.46 5.72 9.90
CA PHE A 102 6.54 4.97 11.15
C PHE A 102 7.97 4.54 11.47
N ARG A 103 8.71 4.01 10.50
CA ARG A 103 10.11 3.62 10.66
C ARG A 103 10.98 4.79 11.12
N ASP A 104 10.79 5.95 10.51
CA ASP A 104 11.55 7.16 10.84
C ASP A 104 11.25 7.64 12.26
N GLN A 105 9.99 7.58 12.71
CA GLN A 105 9.60 7.91 14.08
C GLN A 105 10.21 6.91 15.10
N VAL A 106 10.14 5.61 14.82
CA VAL A 106 10.75 4.59 15.68
C VAL A 106 12.27 4.76 15.75
N HIS A 107 12.92 5.07 14.62
CA HIS A 107 14.36 5.35 14.59
C HIS A 107 14.71 6.60 15.41
N SER A 108 13.91 7.64 15.31
CA SER A 108 14.09 8.87 16.12
C SER A 108 13.99 8.58 17.62
N VAL A 109 13.02 7.78 18.03
CA VAL A 109 12.87 7.37 19.44
C VAL A 109 14.05 6.53 19.90
N ALA A 110 14.57 5.64 19.05
CA ALA A 110 15.68 4.77 19.38
C ALA A 110 17.04 5.52 19.46
N THR A 111 17.26 6.52 18.62
CA THR A 111 18.54 7.23 18.49
C THR A 111 18.57 8.60 19.16
N GLY A 112 17.39 9.16 19.48
CA GLY A 112 17.26 10.56 19.97
C GLY A 112 17.48 11.61 18.88
N VAL A 113 17.66 11.21 17.62
CA VAL A 113 17.84 12.12 16.49
C VAL A 113 16.45 12.53 15.97
N PRO A 114 16.14 13.86 15.91
CA PRO A 114 14.84 14.30 15.40
C PRO A 114 14.66 13.84 13.94
N VAL A 115 13.44 13.40 13.61
CA VAL A 115 13.07 13.10 12.22
C VAL A 115 13.16 14.36 11.41
N GLN A 116 13.98 14.37 10.38
CA GLN A 116 13.89 15.40 9.36
C GLN A 116 12.55 15.25 8.64
N PRO A 117 11.82 16.36 8.42
CA PRO A 117 10.59 16.27 7.64
C PRO A 117 10.93 15.60 6.31
N PRO A 118 10.13 14.59 5.88
CA PRO A 118 10.35 13.95 4.60
C PRO A 118 10.38 15.02 3.53
N ASP A 119 11.32 14.91 2.62
CA ASP A 119 11.43 15.80 1.46
C ASP A 119 10.10 15.66 0.72
N GLN A 120 9.20 16.63 0.91
CA GLN A 120 7.80 16.57 0.43
C GLN A 120 7.70 16.49 -1.09
N HIS A 121 8.85 16.69 -1.75
CA HIS A 121 8.97 16.74 -3.19
C HIS A 121 9.65 15.50 -3.79
N THR A 122 9.76 14.40 -3.03
CA THR A 122 10.32 13.14 -3.57
C THR A 122 9.37 11.98 -3.41
N CYS A 123 9.29 11.15 -4.45
CA CYS A 123 8.49 9.93 -4.41
C CYS A 123 9.08 8.95 -3.37
N PRO A 124 8.30 8.46 -2.41
CA PRO A 124 8.78 7.52 -1.40
C PRO A 124 9.22 6.18 -2.00
N SER A 125 8.68 5.80 -3.16
CA SER A 125 8.94 4.52 -3.81
C SER A 125 10.19 4.54 -4.69
N CYS A 126 10.32 5.54 -5.60
CA CYS A 126 11.42 5.62 -6.55
C CYS A 126 12.37 6.80 -6.29
N LYS A 127 12.08 7.63 -5.29
CA LYS A 127 12.83 8.84 -4.91
C LYS A 127 12.96 9.88 -6.04
N ALA A 128 12.12 9.80 -7.06
CA ALA A 128 12.05 10.80 -8.10
C ALA A 128 11.48 12.11 -7.56
N PRO A 129 11.94 13.26 -8.04
CA PRO A 129 11.36 14.54 -7.66
C PRO A 129 9.89 14.62 -8.11
N LEU A 130 9.03 15.09 -7.23
CA LEU A 130 7.62 15.35 -7.47
C LEU A 130 7.37 16.85 -7.47
N GLU A 131 6.45 17.33 -8.27
CA GLU A 131 5.99 18.70 -8.18
C GLU A 131 5.14 18.92 -6.91
N PRO A 132 5.11 20.17 -6.36
CA PRO A 132 4.47 20.44 -5.06
C PRO A 132 3.02 19.99 -4.93
N ASP A 133 2.28 19.93 -6.05
CA ASP A 133 0.86 19.55 -6.10
C ASP A 133 0.64 18.12 -6.60
N GLN A 134 1.70 17.35 -6.85
CA GLN A 134 1.62 15.98 -7.36
C GLN A 134 1.59 14.96 -6.22
N GLU A 135 0.44 14.32 -6.00
CA GLU A 135 0.30 13.21 -5.05
C GLU A 135 0.82 11.89 -5.63
N ASP A 136 0.66 11.68 -6.94
CA ASP A 136 1.05 10.46 -7.65
C ASP A 136 2.34 10.64 -8.45
N CYS A 137 3.22 9.66 -8.35
CA CYS A 137 4.48 9.69 -9.08
C CYS A 137 4.29 9.20 -10.52
N PRO A 138 4.50 10.04 -11.55
CA PRO A 138 4.30 9.66 -12.94
C PRO A 138 5.24 8.53 -13.40
N ILE A 139 6.38 8.36 -12.73
CA ILE A 139 7.32 7.26 -13.02
C ILE A 139 6.77 5.94 -12.49
N CYS A 140 6.28 5.92 -11.23
CA CYS A 140 5.68 4.72 -10.64
C CYS A 140 4.37 4.35 -11.34
N GLU A 141 3.53 5.35 -11.65
CA GLU A 141 2.29 5.16 -12.40
C GLU A 141 2.55 4.58 -13.79
N LYS A 142 3.54 5.09 -14.51
CA LYS A 142 3.93 4.57 -15.82
C LYS A 142 4.42 3.13 -15.76
N VAL A 143 5.14 2.74 -14.70
CA VAL A 143 5.59 1.36 -14.48
C VAL A 143 4.40 0.44 -14.18
N LEU A 144 3.44 0.89 -13.38
CA LEU A 144 2.22 0.12 -13.05
C LEU A 144 1.30 -0.05 -14.26
N HIS A 145 1.19 0.97 -15.11
CA HIS A 145 0.30 0.97 -16.27
C HIS A 145 0.99 0.59 -17.59
N THR A 146 2.28 0.25 -17.57
CA THR A 146 2.95 -0.26 -18.77
C THR A 146 2.36 -1.64 -19.09
N PRO A 147 1.61 -1.80 -20.20
CA PRO A 147 1.05 -3.10 -20.55
C PRO A 147 2.21 -4.10 -20.74
N PRO A 148 2.03 -5.34 -20.29
CA PRO A 148 3.06 -6.36 -20.47
C PRO A 148 3.41 -6.44 -21.95
N SER A 149 4.72 -6.44 -22.25
CA SER A 149 5.24 -6.52 -23.59
C SER A 149 4.54 -7.62 -24.38
N THR A 150 4.20 -7.37 -25.67
CA THR A 150 3.61 -8.38 -26.57
C THR A 150 4.43 -9.66 -26.62
N TRP A 151 5.71 -9.61 -26.29
CA TRP A 151 6.57 -10.78 -26.08
C TRP A 151 6.05 -11.73 -24.98
N THR A 152 5.38 -11.21 -23.98
CA THR A 152 4.78 -12.03 -22.92
C THR A 152 3.64 -12.91 -23.46
N LEU A 153 2.96 -12.47 -24.52
CA LEU A 153 1.95 -13.26 -25.21
C LEU A 153 2.57 -14.46 -25.94
N PHE A 154 3.79 -14.33 -26.45
CA PHE A 154 4.51 -15.45 -27.07
C PHE A 154 4.90 -16.54 -26.05
N ARG A 155 5.00 -16.24 -24.77
CA ARG A 155 5.12 -17.29 -23.73
C ARG A 155 3.87 -18.17 -23.64
N LEU A 156 2.69 -17.62 -23.93
CA LEU A 156 1.44 -18.37 -23.96
C LEU A 156 1.37 -19.32 -25.17
N TRP A 157 2.15 -19.07 -26.24
CA TRP A 157 2.27 -19.94 -27.40
C TRP A 157 2.66 -21.38 -27.01
N ARG A 158 3.51 -21.52 -25.98
CA ARG A 158 3.90 -22.83 -25.44
C ARG A 158 2.71 -23.65 -24.92
N PHE A 159 1.71 -22.98 -24.36
CA PHE A 159 0.47 -23.61 -23.87
C PHE A 159 -0.51 -23.87 -25.00
N ALA A 160 -0.46 -23.11 -26.09
CA ALA A 160 -1.31 -23.27 -27.27
C ALA A 160 -0.80 -24.39 -28.21
N GLN A 161 0.50 -24.72 -28.13
CA GLN A 161 1.09 -25.76 -29.00
C GLN A 161 0.36 -27.11 -29.05
N PRO A 162 -0.09 -27.71 -27.94
CA PRO A 162 -0.82 -28.99 -28.00
C PRO A 162 -2.17 -28.88 -28.70
N TYR A 163 -2.74 -27.67 -28.77
CA TYR A 163 -4.08 -27.43 -29.34
C TYR A 163 -4.04 -26.76 -30.74
N LYS A 164 -2.85 -26.63 -31.36
CA LYS A 164 -2.67 -25.95 -32.64
C LYS A 164 -3.59 -26.44 -33.76
N GLY A 165 -3.89 -27.78 -33.81
CA GLY A 165 -4.81 -28.32 -34.78
C GLY A 165 -6.25 -27.87 -34.59
N GLN A 166 -6.73 -27.82 -33.35
CA GLN A 166 -8.08 -27.35 -33.02
C GLN A 166 -8.22 -25.84 -33.27
N LEU A 167 -7.18 -25.08 -32.94
CA LEU A 167 -7.14 -23.63 -33.23
C LEU A 167 -7.16 -23.36 -34.75
N LEU A 168 -6.40 -24.12 -35.52
CA LEU A 168 -6.39 -24.00 -36.99
C LEU A 168 -7.77 -24.37 -37.56
N LEU A 169 -8.38 -25.45 -37.10
CA LEU A 169 -9.73 -25.86 -37.53
C LEU A 169 -10.77 -24.77 -37.20
N GLY A 170 -10.75 -24.24 -35.99
CA GLY A 170 -11.64 -23.15 -35.59
C GLY A 170 -11.47 -21.89 -36.46
N PHE A 171 -10.22 -21.53 -36.77
CA PHE A 171 -9.92 -20.41 -37.64
C PHE A 171 -10.42 -20.64 -39.08
N LEU A 172 -10.25 -21.83 -39.64
CA LEU A 172 -10.76 -22.17 -40.96
C LEU A 172 -12.29 -22.17 -41.03
N LEU A 173 -12.96 -22.68 -39.98
CA LEU A 173 -14.43 -22.63 -39.88
C LEU A 173 -14.94 -21.18 -39.78
N MET A 174 -14.23 -20.31 -39.06
CA MET A 174 -14.55 -18.89 -38.96
C MET A 174 -14.43 -18.18 -40.33
N LEU A 175 -13.35 -18.47 -41.08
CA LEU A 175 -13.16 -17.93 -42.43
C LEU A 175 -14.23 -18.43 -43.44
N GLY A 176 -14.66 -19.66 -43.28
CA GLY A 176 -15.70 -20.23 -44.16
C GLY A 176 -17.13 -19.79 -43.84
N SER A 177 -17.36 -19.16 -42.69
CA SER A 177 -18.63 -18.60 -42.22
C SER A 177 -18.85 -17.14 -42.59
N THR A 178 -17.84 -16.48 -43.16
CA THR A 178 -17.93 -15.08 -43.62
C THR A 178 -18.09 -15.04 -45.13
#